data_79b5c08b67ecb09e98f3f626e6bf987f
#
_entry.id   79b5c08b67ecb09e98f3f626e6bf987f
#
_cell.length_a   1.000
_cell.length_b   1.000
_cell.length_c   1.000
_cell.angle_alpha   90.00
_cell.angle_beta   90.00
_cell.angle_gamma   90.00
#
_symmetry.space_group_name_H-M   'P 1'
#
loop_
_entity.id
_entity.type
_entity.pdbx_description
1 polymer ?
#
loop_
_entity_poly.entity_id
_entity_poly.type
_entity_poly.pdbx_seq_one_letter_code
_entity_poly.pdbx_strand_id
1 'polypeptide(L)'
;MKSIKFLPLIIIVVVCIFFFFSLNNDTTKLSSPLVGKEVPEFSVDRLFNNEKMTNKDLVSDKPIALNIWSSWCIPCRAEHDVLMVLSELYDVDIYGLNYKDNETEAKKFIEGLGNPFEKIGIDTSGRSAINLGVYGVPETFIIKNGIIIYKHIGPIHMNELDEKILPLIKDLK
;
A
#
# COMPACT_ATOMS: atom_id res chain seq x y z
N MET A 1 39.96 41.01 4.61
CA MET A 1 39.83 40.12 3.46
C MET A 1 40.10 38.60 3.73
N LYS A 2 40.34 38.17 5.01
CA LYS A 2 40.57 36.74 5.36
C LYS A 2 39.28 35.92 5.54
N SER A 3 38.16 36.56 5.86
CA SER A 3 36.89 35.89 6.17
C SER A 3 36.14 35.30 4.97
N ILE A 4 36.36 35.82 3.76
CA ILE A 4 35.68 35.35 2.53
C ILE A 4 36.12 33.93 2.10
N LYS A 5 37.32 33.51 2.52
CA LYS A 5 37.83 32.16 2.18
C LYS A 5 37.07 31.04 2.90
N PHE A 6 36.42 31.32 4.03
CA PHE A 6 35.63 30.36 4.77
C PHE A 6 34.14 30.37 4.39
N LEU A 7 33.70 31.33 3.57
CA LEU A 7 32.32 31.44 3.13
C LEU A 7 31.75 30.14 2.50
N PRO A 8 32.45 29.47 1.56
CA PRO A 8 31.97 28.23 0.97
C PRO A 8 31.83 27.09 2.01
N LEU A 9 32.76 27.01 2.97
CA LEU A 9 32.70 26.03 4.04
C LEU A 9 31.46 26.25 4.94
N ILE A 10 31.18 27.50 5.28
CA ILE A 10 30.01 27.86 6.10
C ILE A 10 28.72 27.48 5.34
N ILE A 11 28.63 27.75 4.05
CA ILE A 11 27.48 27.40 3.22
C ILE A 11 27.26 25.87 3.23
N ILE A 12 28.32 25.09 3.03
CA ILE A 12 28.23 23.63 3.06
C ILE A 12 27.70 23.14 4.43
N VAL A 13 28.25 23.66 5.52
CA VAL A 13 27.79 23.28 6.87
C VAL A 13 26.33 23.62 7.11
N VAL A 14 25.88 24.80 6.70
CA VAL A 14 24.47 25.22 6.81
C VAL A 14 23.56 24.29 5.98
N VAL A 15 23.97 23.95 4.76
CA VAL A 15 23.21 23.02 3.89
C VAL A 15 23.15 21.62 4.51
N CYS A 16 24.25 21.10 5.04
CA CYS A 16 24.27 19.81 5.72
C CYS A 16 23.37 19.79 6.95
N ILE A 17 23.38 20.84 7.77
CA ILE A 17 22.51 20.99 8.94
C ILE A 17 21.04 21.05 8.49
N PHE A 18 20.74 21.82 7.46
CA PHE A 18 19.37 21.90 6.91
C PHE A 18 18.87 20.55 6.44
N PHE A 19 19.67 19.80 5.68
CA PHE A 19 19.30 18.45 5.23
C PHE A 19 19.18 17.46 6.40
N PHE A 20 20.05 17.55 7.39
CA PHE A 20 19.97 16.70 8.58
C PHE A 20 18.64 16.88 9.32
N PHE A 21 18.21 18.12 9.54
CA PHE A 21 16.90 18.40 10.14
C PHE A 21 15.73 18.05 9.21
N SER A 22 15.87 18.26 7.91
CA SER A 22 14.83 17.94 6.93
C SER A 22 14.59 16.43 6.79
N LEU A 23 15.65 15.62 6.84
CA LEU A 23 15.57 14.16 6.79
C LEU A 23 14.97 13.54 8.06
N ASN A 24 15.06 14.24 9.18
CA ASN A 24 14.51 13.78 10.44
C ASN A 24 13.01 14.10 10.61
N ASN A 25 12.41 14.80 9.64
CA ASN A 25 10.97 15.00 9.62
C ASN A 25 10.29 13.72 9.08
N ASP A 26 9.38 13.20 9.91
CA ASP A 26 8.56 12.04 9.58
C ASP A 26 7.60 12.37 8.42
N THR A 27 8.00 12.01 7.19
CA THR A 27 7.22 12.23 5.98
C THR A 27 6.12 11.18 5.77
N THR A 28 6.00 10.21 6.70
CA THR A 28 5.00 9.12 6.61
C THR A 28 3.56 9.60 6.83
N LYS A 29 3.37 10.86 7.27
CA LYS A 29 2.05 11.48 7.48
C LYS A 29 1.45 12.11 6.22
N LEU A 30 1.74 11.59 5.03
CA LEU A 30 1.00 11.97 3.83
C LEU A 30 -0.41 11.37 3.92
N SER A 31 -1.32 12.13 4.53
CA SER A 31 -2.75 11.84 4.50
C SER A 31 -3.18 11.74 3.05
N SER A 32 -3.59 10.57 2.60
CA SER A 32 -4.14 10.41 1.26
C SER A 32 -5.38 11.29 1.11
N PRO A 33 -5.49 12.10 0.04
CA PRO A 33 -6.67 12.93 -0.20
C PRO A 33 -7.95 12.11 -0.43
N LEU A 34 -7.82 10.78 -0.56
CA LEU A 34 -8.93 9.86 -0.76
C LEU A 34 -9.44 9.23 0.55
N VAL A 35 -8.76 9.41 1.68
CA VAL A 35 -9.29 8.97 2.99
C VAL A 35 -10.57 9.75 3.30
N GLY A 36 -11.63 9.02 3.66
CA GLY A 36 -12.98 9.53 3.86
C GLY A 36 -13.81 9.67 2.58
N LYS A 37 -13.29 9.24 1.42
CA LYS A 37 -13.99 9.26 0.14
C LYS A 37 -14.30 7.87 -0.37
N GLU A 38 -15.25 7.78 -1.29
CA GLU A 38 -15.54 6.56 -2.02
C GLU A 38 -14.34 6.10 -2.84
N VAL A 39 -14.18 4.78 -2.95
CA VAL A 39 -13.19 4.17 -3.85
C VAL A 39 -13.48 4.60 -5.27
N PRO A 40 -12.52 5.23 -5.99
CA PRO A 40 -12.68 5.59 -7.38
C PRO A 40 -13.07 4.40 -8.26
N GLU A 41 -13.84 4.66 -9.30
CA GLU A 41 -14.21 3.61 -10.26
C GLU A 41 -12.97 3.02 -10.93
N PHE A 42 -12.91 1.70 -10.95
CA PHE A 42 -11.94 0.94 -11.71
C PHE A 42 -12.55 -0.38 -12.19
N SER A 43 -11.95 -0.95 -13.23
CA SER A 43 -12.30 -2.27 -13.75
C SER A 43 -11.03 -2.89 -14.35
N VAL A 44 -10.59 -4.01 -13.77
CA VAL A 44 -9.39 -4.74 -14.18
C VAL A 44 -9.72 -6.21 -14.34
N ASP A 45 -8.94 -6.93 -15.14
CA ASP A 45 -9.05 -8.38 -15.28
C ASP A 45 -8.60 -9.08 -14.00
N ARG A 46 -9.21 -10.22 -13.67
CA ARG A 46 -8.78 -11.04 -12.53
C ARG A 46 -7.64 -11.97 -12.92
N LEU A 47 -6.71 -12.21 -12.00
CA LEU A 47 -5.50 -12.99 -12.22
C LEU A 47 -5.79 -14.47 -12.56
N PHE A 48 -6.79 -15.08 -11.94
CA PHE A 48 -7.03 -16.52 -12.02
C PHE A 48 -8.30 -16.91 -12.77
N ASN A 49 -9.10 -15.97 -13.24
CA ASN A 49 -10.29 -16.24 -14.03
C ASN A 49 -10.60 -15.10 -15.01
N ASN A 50 -11.59 -15.30 -15.88
CA ASN A 50 -11.96 -14.33 -16.92
C ASN A 50 -12.99 -13.28 -16.45
N GLU A 51 -13.14 -13.10 -15.13
CA GLU A 51 -14.02 -12.09 -14.57
C GLU A 51 -13.29 -10.75 -14.40
N LYS A 52 -14.06 -9.70 -14.09
CA LYS A 52 -13.49 -8.40 -13.71
C LYS A 52 -13.52 -8.23 -12.20
N MET A 53 -12.52 -7.53 -11.69
CA MET A 53 -12.52 -6.93 -10.37
C MET A 53 -12.79 -5.44 -10.51
N THR A 54 -13.73 -4.92 -9.73
CA THR A 54 -14.20 -3.54 -9.81
C THR A 54 -14.26 -2.90 -8.41
N ASN A 55 -14.43 -1.58 -8.35
CA ASN A 55 -14.69 -0.88 -7.09
C ASN A 55 -15.93 -1.40 -6.35
N LYS A 56 -16.91 -1.98 -7.07
CA LYS A 56 -18.12 -2.56 -6.46
C LYS A 56 -17.83 -3.80 -5.61
N ASP A 57 -16.76 -4.53 -5.92
CA ASP A 57 -16.30 -5.66 -5.10
C ASP A 57 -15.80 -5.23 -3.71
N LEU A 58 -15.48 -3.93 -3.55
CA LEU A 58 -15.01 -3.35 -2.30
C LEU A 58 -16.14 -2.71 -1.46
N VAL A 59 -17.40 -2.94 -1.85
CA VAL A 59 -18.57 -2.50 -1.08
C VAL A 59 -19.03 -3.65 -0.18
N SER A 60 -18.72 -3.56 1.10
CA SER A 60 -19.04 -4.60 2.10
C SER A 60 -19.31 -3.94 3.46
N ASP A 61 -20.22 -4.51 4.22
CA ASP A 61 -20.50 -4.13 5.61
C ASP A 61 -19.30 -4.46 6.54
N LYS A 62 -18.50 -5.48 6.16
CA LYS A 62 -17.27 -5.81 6.84
C LYS A 62 -16.11 -4.96 6.28
N PRO A 63 -15.12 -4.62 7.11
CA PRO A 63 -13.91 -3.98 6.62
C PRO A 63 -13.13 -4.90 5.69
N ILE A 64 -12.69 -4.36 4.57
CA ILE A 64 -11.87 -5.02 3.56
C ILE A 64 -10.49 -4.37 3.56
N ALA A 65 -9.43 -5.17 3.39
CA ALA A 65 -8.10 -4.69 3.09
C ALA A 65 -7.84 -4.80 1.57
N LEU A 66 -7.56 -3.68 0.88
CA LEU A 66 -7.09 -3.68 -0.51
C LEU A 66 -5.58 -3.44 -0.51
N ASN A 67 -4.81 -4.46 -0.85
CA ASN A 67 -3.36 -4.40 -0.93
C ASN A 67 -2.90 -4.22 -2.39
N ILE A 68 -2.04 -3.25 -2.63
CA ILE A 68 -1.44 -2.96 -3.93
C ILE A 68 -0.03 -3.54 -3.93
N TRP A 69 0.25 -4.48 -4.83
CA TRP A 69 1.47 -5.28 -4.81
C TRP A 69 2.00 -5.61 -6.21
N SER A 70 3.20 -6.16 -6.27
CA SER A 70 3.81 -6.69 -7.50
C SER A 70 4.78 -7.83 -7.20
N SER A 71 4.98 -8.74 -8.14
CA SER A 71 5.93 -9.87 -7.99
C SER A 71 7.38 -9.42 -7.91
N TRP A 72 7.74 -8.33 -8.58
CA TRP A 72 9.08 -7.73 -8.59
C TRP A 72 9.38 -6.88 -7.35
N CYS A 73 8.41 -6.65 -6.49
CA CYS A 73 8.52 -5.79 -5.31
C CYS A 73 9.09 -6.58 -4.11
N ILE A 74 10.31 -6.29 -3.70
CA ILE A 74 10.95 -6.96 -2.54
C ILE A 74 10.20 -6.68 -1.23
N PRO A 75 9.80 -5.42 -0.90
CA PRO A 75 9.01 -5.16 0.31
C PRO A 75 7.64 -5.86 0.32
N CYS A 76 7.01 -6.05 -0.85
CA CYS A 76 5.74 -6.78 -0.95
C CYS A 76 5.91 -8.26 -0.56
N ARG A 77 7.05 -8.85 -0.94
CA ARG A 77 7.40 -10.21 -0.52
C ARG A 77 7.64 -10.29 0.99
N ALA A 78 8.23 -9.26 1.59
CA ALA A 78 8.50 -9.23 3.03
C ALA A 78 7.22 -9.10 3.87
N GLU A 79 6.17 -8.42 3.38
CA GLU A 79 4.90 -8.29 4.11
C GLU A 79 3.94 -9.46 3.87
N HIS A 80 4.23 -10.34 2.90
CA HIS A 80 3.28 -11.37 2.46
C HIS A 80 2.81 -12.29 3.59
N ASP A 81 3.73 -12.72 4.46
CA ASP A 81 3.40 -13.54 5.63
C ASP A 81 2.45 -12.82 6.60
N VAL A 82 2.58 -11.49 6.71
CA VAL A 82 1.69 -10.67 7.55
C VAL A 82 0.28 -10.63 6.96
N LEU A 83 0.15 -10.56 5.63
CA LEU A 83 -1.13 -10.65 4.95
C LEU A 83 -1.77 -12.04 5.11
N MET A 84 -0.98 -13.12 5.06
CA MET A 84 -1.46 -14.48 5.36
C MET A 84 -2.01 -14.57 6.78
N VAL A 85 -1.28 -14.05 7.77
CA VAL A 85 -1.76 -13.98 9.17
C VAL A 85 -3.05 -13.17 9.28
N LEU A 86 -3.15 -12.03 8.59
CA LEU A 86 -4.34 -11.16 8.62
C LEU A 86 -5.57 -11.87 8.04
N SER A 87 -5.42 -12.59 6.94
CA SER A 87 -6.54 -13.33 6.32
C SER A 87 -6.94 -14.57 7.12
N GLU A 88 -5.98 -15.38 7.57
CA GLU A 88 -6.24 -16.69 8.18
C GLU A 88 -6.64 -16.60 9.65
N LEU A 89 -5.96 -15.74 10.43
CA LEU A 89 -6.18 -15.67 11.89
C LEU A 89 -7.19 -14.61 12.30
N TYR A 90 -7.38 -13.56 11.50
CA TYR A 90 -8.26 -12.45 11.87
C TYR A 90 -9.53 -12.35 11.04
N ASP A 91 -9.73 -13.26 10.08
CA ASP A 91 -10.92 -13.34 9.22
C ASP A 91 -11.21 -11.97 8.55
N VAL A 92 -10.18 -11.43 7.90
CA VAL A 92 -10.26 -10.17 7.13
C VAL A 92 -10.18 -10.48 5.65
N ASP A 93 -11.20 -10.07 4.91
CA ASP A 93 -11.19 -10.17 3.45
C ASP A 93 -10.11 -9.26 2.86
N ILE A 94 -9.12 -9.86 2.22
CA ILE A 94 -8.04 -9.13 1.55
C ILE A 94 -8.22 -9.22 0.04
N TYR A 95 -8.23 -8.08 -0.63
CA TYR A 95 -8.23 -7.97 -2.08
C TYR A 95 -6.87 -7.51 -2.57
N GLY A 96 -6.34 -8.14 -3.61
CA GLY A 96 -5.07 -7.77 -4.22
C GLY A 96 -5.27 -6.98 -5.51
N LEU A 97 -4.59 -5.84 -5.66
CA LEU A 97 -4.44 -5.17 -6.95
C LEU A 97 -2.98 -5.26 -7.39
N ASN A 98 -2.72 -6.14 -8.35
CA ASN A 98 -1.38 -6.36 -8.89
C ASN A 98 -1.02 -5.22 -9.86
N TYR A 99 0.05 -4.48 -9.54
CA TYR A 99 0.42 -3.23 -10.18
C TYR A 99 1.58 -3.38 -11.14
N LYS A 100 1.36 -3.03 -12.43
CA LYS A 100 2.40 -2.99 -13.47
C LYS A 100 3.28 -4.24 -13.49
N ASP A 101 2.67 -5.39 -13.53
CA ASP A 101 3.34 -6.68 -13.42
C ASP A 101 3.05 -7.57 -14.61
N ASN A 102 3.78 -8.67 -14.71
CA ASN A 102 3.54 -9.74 -15.65
C ASN A 102 2.64 -10.79 -15.00
N GLU A 103 1.58 -11.19 -15.70
CA GLU A 103 0.60 -12.17 -15.21
C GLU A 103 1.24 -13.49 -14.78
N THR A 104 2.20 -13.99 -15.55
CA THR A 104 2.89 -15.25 -15.25
C THR A 104 3.73 -15.13 -13.97
N GLU A 105 4.42 -14.02 -13.78
CA GLU A 105 5.24 -13.81 -12.58
C GLU A 105 4.35 -13.53 -11.35
N ALA A 106 3.24 -12.82 -11.52
CA ALA A 106 2.25 -12.63 -10.48
C ALA A 106 1.66 -13.98 -10.00
N LYS A 107 1.30 -14.87 -10.94
CA LYS A 107 0.83 -16.24 -10.61
C LYS A 107 1.88 -17.04 -9.85
N LYS A 108 3.13 -17.07 -10.33
CA LYS A 108 4.23 -17.76 -9.64
C LYS A 108 4.47 -17.23 -8.23
N PHE A 109 4.33 -15.91 -8.04
CA PHE A 109 4.47 -15.29 -6.71
C PHE A 109 3.44 -15.85 -5.74
N ILE A 110 2.16 -15.88 -6.14
CA ILE A 110 1.06 -16.40 -5.32
C ILE A 110 1.16 -17.92 -5.11
N GLU A 111 1.49 -18.67 -6.15
CA GLU A 111 1.66 -20.12 -6.07
C GLU A 111 2.84 -20.52 -5.16
N GLY A 112 3.89 -19.70 -5.12
CA GLY A 112 5.09 -19.97 -4.32
C GLY A 112 5.00 -19.54 -2.85
N LEU A 113 4.20 -18.52 -2.53
CA LEU A 113 4.11 -17.95 -1.18
C LEU A 113 2.76 -18.18 -0.48
N GLY A 114 1.77 -18.71 -1.18
CA GLY A 114 0.40 -18.82 -0.71
C GLY A 114 -0.47 -17.64 -1.19
N ASN A 115 -1.78 -17.77 -1.00
CA ASN A 115 -2.74 -16.77 -1.47
C ASN A 115 -3.55 -16.18 -0.31
N PRO A 116 -3.21 -14.98 0.18
CA PRO A 116 -4.00 -14.29 1.21
C PRO A 116 -5.25 -13.59 0.64
N PHE A 117 -5.40 -13.53 -0.68
CA PHE A 117 -6.39 -12.69 -1.34
C PHE A 117 -7.65 -13.44 -1.73
N GLU A 118 -8.82 -12.88 -1.43
CA GLU A 118 -10.12 -13.33 -1.94
C GLU A 118 -10.24 -13.11 -3.46
N LYS A 119 -9.77 -11.97 -3.92
CA LYS A 119 -9.75 -11.59 -5.34
C LYS A 119 -8.45 -10.87 -5.66
N ILE A 120 -7.91 -11.16 -6.84
CA ILE A 120 -6.73 -10.47 -7.36
C ILE A 120 -7.08 -9.86 -8.71
N GLY A 121 -7.00 -8.54 -8.81
CA GLY A 121 -7.09 -7.82 -10.08
C GLY A 121 -5.70 -7.52 -10.63
N ILE A 122 -5.55 -7.50 -11.98
CA ILE A 122 -4.31 -7.13 -12.67
C ILE A 122 -4.47 -5.75 -13.28
N ASP A 123 -3.69 -4.79 -12.81
CA ASP A 123 -3.56 -3.45 -13.37
C ASP A 123 -2.25 -3.30 -14.14
N THR A 124 -2.18 -3.92 -15.32
CA THR A 124 -0.99 -3.92 -16.18
C THR A 124 -0.56 -2.50 -16.56
N SER A 125 -1.52 -1.59 -16.75
CA SER A 125 -1.25 -0.18 -17.08
C SER A 125 -0.85 0.66 -15.88
N GLY A 126 -1.23 0.24 -14.67
CA GLY A 126 -1.09 0.99 -13.42
C GLY A 126 -2.08 2.14 -13.27
N ARG A 127 -3.06 2.27 -14.17
CA ARG A 127 -4.02 3.40 -14.14
C ARG A 127 -4.97 3.32 -12.95
N SER A 128 -5.43 2.13 -12.61
CA SER A 128 -6.33 1.94 -11.47
C SER A 128 -5.64 2.30 -10.17
N ALA A 129 -4.41 1.85 -9.97
CA ALA A 129 -3.62 2.21 -8.80
C ALA A 129 -3.33 3.73 -8.74
N ILE A 130 -3.01 4.37 -9.87
CA ILE A 130 -2.81 5.83 -9.93
C ILE A 130 -4.09 6.57 -9.54
N ASN A 131 -5.26 6.16 -10.03
CA ASN A 131 -6.55 6.76 -9.67
C ASN A 131 -6.88 6.59 -8.18
N LEU A 132 -6.42 5.49 -7.55
CA LEU A 132 -6.48 5.26 -6.11
C LEU A 132 -5.44 6.10 -5.33
N GLY A 133 -4.65 6.94 -6.00
CA GLY A 133 -3.64 7.77 -5.38
C GLY A 133 -2.47 6.96 -4.81
N VAL A 134 -2.14 5.83 -5.43
CA VAL A 134 -0.99 4.98 -5.06
C VAL A 134 0.30 5.67 -5.49
N TYR A 135 1.25 5.76 -4.58
CA TYR A 135 2.58 6.34 -4.84
C TYR A 135 3.60 5.27 -5.21
N GLY A 136 3.42 4.06 -4.70
CA GLY A 136 4.32 2.93 -4.90
C GLY A 136 3.75 1.64 -4.35
N VAL A 137 4.54 0.58 -4.35
CA VAL A 137 4.17 -0.73 -3.80
C VAL A 137 5.16 -1.14 -2.71
N PRO A 138 4.70 -1.74 -1.61
CA PRO A 138 3.29 -2.01 -1.30
C PRO A 138 2.56 -0.81 -0.66
N GLU A 139 1.25 -0.76 -0.84
CA GLU A 139 0.34 0.11 -0.11
C GLU A 139 -0.94 -0.67 0.22
N THR A 140 -1.53 -0.42 1.39
CA THR A 140 -2.76 -1.11 1.82
C THR A 140 -3.82 -0.10 2.23
N PHE A 141 -5.02 -0.25 1.68
CA PHE A 141 -6.19 0.54 2.03
C PHE A 141 -7.14 -0.29 2.90
N ILE A 142 -7.63 0.29 3.98
CA ILE A 142 -8.76 -0.27 4.73
C ILE A 142 -10.03 0.42 4.26
N ILE A 143 -10.99 -0.37 3.80
CA ILE A 143 -12.20 0.09 3.14
C ILE A 143 -13.41 -0.50 3.87
N LYS A 144 -14.46 0.29 4.09
CA LYS A 144 -15.76 -0.17 4.59
C LYS A 144 -16.86 0.55 3.83
N ASN A 145 -17.87 -0.20 3.38
CA ASN A 145 -18.99 0.31 2.57
C ASN A 145 -18.55 1.09 1.33
N GLY A 146 -17.44 0.69 0.70
CA GLY A 146 -16.87 1.38 -0.44
C GLY A 146 -16.14 2.69 -0.13
N ILE A 147 -15.95 3.04 1.16
CA ILE A 147 -15.27 4.25 1.61
C ILE A 147 -13.88 3.89 2.12
N ILE A 148 -12.85 4.61 1.69
CA ILE A 148 -11.48 4.46 2.16
C ILE A 148 -11.39 5.07 3.57
N ILE A 149 -11.17 4.22 4.58
CA ILE A 149 -11.06 4.65 5.98
C ILE A 149 -9.61 4.97 6.36
N TYR A 150 -8.68 4.17 5.83
CA TYR A 150 -7.25 4.31 6.16
C TYR A 150 -6.38 3.89 4.98
N LYS A 151 -5.19 4.47 4.88
CA LYS A 151 -4.16 4.11 3.91
C LYS A 151 -2.83 3.92 4.63
N HIS A 152 -2.26 2.72 4.49
CA HIS A 152 -0.90 2.41 4.91
C HIS A 152 0.04 2.49 3.70
N ILE A 153 1.18 3.17 3.87
CA ILE A 153 2.20 3.32 2.83
C ILE A 153 3.43 2.53 3.24
N GLY A 154 3.90 1.66 2.38
CA GLY A 154 5.00 0.74 2.65
C GLY A 154 4.54 -0.61 3.19
N PRO A 155 5.49 -1.52 3.47
CA PRO A 155 5.19 -2.86 3.95
C PRO A 155 4.63 -2.83 5.37
N ILE A 156 3.58 -3.63 5.60
CA ILE A 156 3.02 -3.84 6.93
C ILE A 156 3.93 -4.82 7.69
N HIS A 157 4.47 -4.40 8.83
CA HIS A 157 5.19 -5.26 9.75
C HIS A 157 4.26 -5.79 10.85
N MET A 158 4.63 -6.90 11.51
CA MET A 158 3.80 -7.51 12.55
C MET A 158 3.45 -6.55 13.70
N ASN A 159 4.39 -5.71 14.13
CA ASN A 159 4.13 -4.68 15.14
C ASN A 159 3.10 -3.64 14.66
N GLU A 160 3.14 -3.25 13.38
CA GLU A 160 2.18 -2.30 12.82
C GLU A 160 0.80 -2.94 12.59
N LEU A 161 0.77 -4.23 12.27
CA LEU A 161 -0.46 -5.01 12.23
C LEU A 161 -1.16 -4.93 13.60
N ASP A 162 -0.45 -5.26 14.68
CA ASP A 162 -1.00 -5.31 16.04
C ASP A 162 -1.37 -3.94 16.60
N GLU A 163 -0.52 -2.92 16.36
CA GLU A 163 -0.68 -1.60 16.97
C GLU A 163 -1.60 -0.66 16.18
N LYS A 164 -1.72 -0.83 14.86
CA LYS A 164 -2.42 0.11 13.98
C LYS A 164 -3.59 -0.53 13.22
N ILE A 165 -3.33 -1.64 12.52
CA ILE A 165 -4.29 -2.21 11.57
C ILE A 165 -5.41 -2.97 12.28
N LEU A 166 -5.07 -3.87 13.20
CA LEU A 166 -6.05 -4.68 13.92
C LEU A 166 -6.98 -3.88 14.82
N PRO A 167 -6.50 -2.87 15.60
CA PRO A 167 -7.42 -2.02 16.36
C PRO A 167 -8.42 -1.31 15.45
N LEU A 168 -7.94 -0.73 14.33
CA LEU A 168 -8.80 -0.07 13.35
C LEU A 168 -9.86 -1.00 12.77
N ILE A 169 -9.48 -2.22 12.37
CA ILE A 169 -10.41 -3.22 11.83
C ILE A 169 -11.44 -3.65 12.88
N LYS A 170 -11.04 -3.79 14.15
CA LYS A 170 -11.95 -4.14 15.24
C LYS A 170 -12.98 -3.05 15.52
N ASP A 171 -12.55 -1.78 15.47
CA ASP A 171 -13.44 -0.63 15.67
C ASP A 171 -14.45 -0.48 14.51
N LEU A 172 -14.14 -1.06 13.35
CA LEU A 172 -15.00 -1.05 12.17
C LEU A 172 -15.96 -2.24 12.09
N LYS A 173 -15.73 -3.32 12.83
CA LYS A 173 -16.63 -4.50 12.87
C LYS A 173 -17.87 -4.21 13.69
#